data_3c92965bf40c2b53861643844764948c
#
_entry.id   3c92965bf40c2b53861643844764948c
#
_cell.length_a   1.000
_cell.length_b   1.000
_cell.length_c   1.000
_cell.angle_alpha   90.00
_cell.angle_beta   90.00
_cell.angle_gamma   90.00
#
_symmetry.space_group_name_H-M   'P 1'
#
loop_
_entity.id
_entity.type
_entity.pdbx_description
1 polymer ?
#
loop_
_entity_poly.entity_id
_entity_poly.type
_entity_poly.pdbx_seq_one_letter_code
_entity_poly.pdbx_strand_id
1 'polypeptide(L)'
;MRKIYAFDFDGTITNTDSLIAIIRYVAGNRKLIMWMLFHIHLLVLMKIGLYSNHTLKQQLCRYIFGGMSDRTLLSNSVAFANENSKILRPEAIQAIKSALAEGYTVCIISASPSIWVKPFFHDCPGIEFLCTELETANGLITGRFVGSNCYGQEKVNRLLSRYPDRENYELTAFGDSRGDKELLAFADKAHFRKLKD
;
A
#
# COMPACT_ATOMS: atom_id res chain seq x y z
N MET A 1 -16.58 -22.95 2.48
CA MET A 1 -15.47 -22.40 1.67
C MET A 1 -15.01 -21.10 2.34
N ARG A 2 -13.72 -20.89 2.52
CA ARG A 2 -13.16 -19.67 3.11
C ARG A 2 -13.48 -18.46 2.21
N LYS A 3 -13.80 -17.32 2.79
CA LYS A 3 -13.96 -16.07 2.03
C LYS A 3 -12.81 -15.13 2.36
N ILE A 4 -12.16 -14.60 1.33
CA ILE A 4 -11.05 -13.65 1.42
C ILE A 4 -11.48 -12.34 0.76
N TYR A 5 -11.35 -11.25 1.49
CA TYR A 5 -11.58 -9.90 1.01
C TYR A 5 -10.23 -9.19 0.90
N ALA A 6 -9.85 -8.88 -0.31
CA ALA A 6 -8.57 -8.23 -0.62
C ALA A 6 -8.80 -6.78 -1.04
N PHE A 7 -8.22 -5.85 -0.29
CA PHE A 7 -8.35 -4.41 -0.54
C PHE A 7 -6.99 -3.82 -0.94
N ASP A 8 -6.94 -3.09 -2.04
CA ASP A 8 -5.88 -2.12 -2.24
C ASP A 8 -6.02 -0.96 -1.24
N PHE A 9 -4.95 -0.23 -1.00
CA PHE A 9 -4.94 0.85 -0.01
C PHE A 9 -5.13 2.23 -0.65
N ASP A 10 -4.16 2.66 -1.48
CA ASP A 10 -4.13 4.01 -2.04
C ASP A 10 -5.18 4.21 -3.13
N GLY A 11 -6.11 5.15 -2.94
CA GLY A 11 -7.21 5.40 -3.85
C GLY A 11 -8.39 4.42 -3.73
N THR A 12 -8.24 3.31 -2.98
CA THR A 12 -9.30 2.35 -2.67
C THR A 12 -9.80 2.54 -1.23
N ILE A 13 -8.98 2.26 -0.23
CA ILE A 13 -9.31 2.54 1.19
C ILE A 13 -9.10 4.01 1.50
N THR A 14 -8.11 4.65 0.88
CA THR A 14 -7.85 6.08 1.06
C THR A 14 -8.37 6.89 -0.13
N ASN A 15 -8.57 8.18 0.09
CA ASN A 15 -8.91 9.16 -0.96
C ASN A 15 -7.67 9.87 -1.53
N THR A 16 -6.46 9.47 -1.11
CA THR A 16 -5.19 10.08 -1.52
C THR A 16 -4.08 9.03 -1.60
N ASP A 17 -2.98 9.37 -2.26
CA ASP A 17 -1.73 8.58 -2.26
C ASP A 17 -1.01 8.76 -0.92
N SER A 18 -0.91 7.68 -0.14
CA SER A 18 -0.33 7.70 1.21
C SER A 18 1.17 7.92 1.21
N LEU A 19 1.90 7.50 0.15
CA LEU A 19 3.33 7.78 0.02
C LEU A 19 3.58 9.29 -0.07
N ILE A 20 2.82 9.98 -0.90
CA ILE A 20 2.94 11.44 -1.02
C ILE A 20 2.53 12.14 0.27
N ALA A 21 1.46 11.66 0.91
CA ALA A 21 0.96 12.25 2.16
C ALA A 21 1.97 12.09 3.30
N ILE A 22 2.53 10.89 3.52
CA ILE A 22 3.53 10.68 4.59
C ILE A 22 4.85 11.39 4.31
N ILE A 23 5.28 11.50 3.06
CA ILE A 23 6.47 12.30 2.71
C ILE A 23 6.26 13.76 3.09
N ARG A 24 5.09 14.33 2.78
CA ARG A 24 4.76 15.69 3.18
C ARG A 24 4.76 15.88 4.69
N TYR A 25 4.25 14.89 5.41
CA TYR A 25 4.19 14.89 6.86
C TYR A 25 5.59 14.85 7.49
N VAL A 26 6.44 13.91 7.04
CA VAL A 26 7.76 13.66 7.63
C VAL A 26 8.83 14.64 7.15
N ALA A 27 8.83 14.97 5.87
CA ALA A 27 9.92 15.69 5.22
C ALA A 27 9.52 17.08 4.66
N GLY A 28 8.22 17.38 4.63
CA GLY A 28 7.68 18.62 4.11
C GLY A 28 7.62 18.70 2.59
N ASN A 29 6.81 19.63 2.08
CA ASN A 29 6.60 19.82 0.65
C ASN A 29 7.89 20.19 -0.11
N ARG A 30 8.80 20.94 0.51
CA ARG A 30 10.03 21.42 -0.16
C ARG A 30 10.90 20.26 -0.64
N LYS A 31 11.15 19.26 0.22
CA LYS A 31 11.95 18.07 -0.15
C LYS A 31 11.30 17.28 -1.29
N LEU A 32 10.00 17.06 -1.23
CA LEU A 32 9.27 16.37 -2.28
C LEU A 32 9.35 17.13 -3.61
N ILE A 33 9.09 18.44 -3.62
CA ILE A 33 9.14 19.28 -4.83
C ILE A 33 10.55 19.26 -5.44
N MET A 34 11.59 19.45 -4.61
CA MET A 34 12.97 19.40 -5.09
C MET A 34 13.29 18.05 -5.73
N TRP A 35 12.93 16.94 -5.08
CA TRP A 35 13.14 15.61 -5.67
C TRP A 35 12.41 15.47 -7.01
N MET A 36 11.15 15.89 -7.09
CA MET A 36 10.36 15.84 -8.34
C MET A 36 10.99 16.66 -9.45
N LEU A 37 11.48 17.86 -9.16
CA LEU A 37 12.16 18.73 -10.15
C LEU A 37 13.44 18.10 -10.69
N PHE A 38 14.27 17.52 -9.82
CA PHE A 38 15.50 16.84 -10.25
C PHE A 38 15.24 15.55 -11.03
N HIS A 39 14.11 14.88 -10.77
CA HIS A 39 13.78 13.58 -11.36
C HIS A 39 12.61 13.64 -12.35
N ILE A 40 12.24 14.84 -12.84
CA ILE A 40 11.09 15.02 -13.75
C ILE A 40 11.21 14.15 -15.02
N HIS A 41 12.42 14.02 -15.55
CA HIS A 41 12.70 13.18 -16.72
C HIS A 41 12.40 11.70 -16.44
N LEU A 42 12.75 11.18 -15.24
CA LEU A 42 12.44 9.81 -14.84
C LEU A 42 10.94 9.60 -14.61
N LEU A 43 10.24 10.61 -14.07
CA LEU A 43 8.77 10.59 -13.92
C LEU A 43 8.07 10.49 -15.28
N VAL A 44 8.56 11.24 -16.28
CA VAL A 44 8.03 11.16 -17.64
C VAL A 44 8.31 9.78 -18.25
N LEU A 45 9.55 9.29 -18.17
CA LEU A 45 9.92 7.96 -18.66
C LEU A 45 9.12 6.84 -17.99
N MET A 46 8.86 6.94 -16.69
CA MET A 46 8.01 5.99 -15.97
C MET A 46 6.56 6.03 -16.52
N LYS A 47 6.02 7.22 -16.75
CA LYS A 47 4.65 7.38 -17.24
C LYS A 47 4.43 6.78 -18.63
N ILE A 48 5.44 6.82 -19.50
CA ILE A 48 5.41 6.19 -20.83
C ILE A 48 5.93 4.73 -20.84
N GLY A 49 6.21 4.16 -19.65
CA GLY A 49 6.60 2.75 -19.51
C GLY A 49 8.07 2.44 -19.77
N LEU A 50 8.93 3.44 -19.99
CA LEU A 50 10.37 3.28 -20.26
C LEU A 50 11.23 3.29 -18.98
N TYR A 51 10.64 3.54 -17.81
CA TYR A 51 11.34 3.47 -16.53
C TYR A 51 10.50 2.74 -15.47
N SER A 52 11.18 2.00 -14.59
CA SER A 52 10.52 1.16 -13.59
C SER A 52 9.90 2.00 -12.45
N ASN A 53 8.61 1.81 -12.20
CA ASN A 53 7.93 2.36 -11.01
C ASN A 53 8.59 1.88 -9.70
N HIS A 54 8.99 0.60 -9.65
CA HIS A 54 9.69 0.02 -8.50
C HIS A 54 10.98 0.80 -8.20
N THR A 55 11.83 1.01 -9.21
CA THR A 55 13.11 1.71 -9.07
C THR A 55 12.90 3.17 -8.65
N LEU A 56 11.94 3.86 -9.27
CA LEU A 56 11.64 5.25 -8.95
C LEU A 56 11.13 5.43 -7.52
N LYS A 57 10.25 4.54 -7.05
CA LYS A 57 9.78 4.54 -5.66
C LYS A 57 10.92 4.30 -4.67
N GLN A 58 11.83 3.36 -4.95
CA GLN A 58 13.00 3.12 -4.09
C GLN A 58 13.91 4.34 -4.02
N GLN A 59 14.17 5.02 -5.15
CA GLN A 59 14.98 6.24 -5.16
C GLN A 59 14.32 7.35 -4.33
N LEU A 60 13.01 7.53 -4.43
CA LEU A 60 12.27 8.48 -3.61
C LEU A 60 12.33 8.11 -2.12
N CYS A 61 12.06 6.84 -1.78
CA CYS A 61 12.15 6.37 -0.40
C CYS A 61 13.56 6.52 0.18
N ARG A 62 14.60 6.26 -0.61
CA ARG A 62 15.99 6.45 -0.20
C ARG A 62 16.31 7.91 0.06
N TYR A 63 15.86 8.82 -0.81
CA TYR A 63 16.09 10.26 -0.65
C TYR A 63 15.40 10.83 0.58
N ILE A 64 14.18 10.36 0.88
CA ILE A 64 13.36 10.90 1.97
C ILE A 64 13.67 10.22 3.30
N PHE A 65 13.71 8.89 3.33
CA PHE A 65 13.77 8.08 4.54
C PHE A 65 15.13 7.41 4.78
N GLY A 66 16.02 7.40 3.78
CA GLY A 66 17.33 6.77 3.88
C GLY A 66 18.14 7.33 5.04
N GLY A 67 18.68 6.44 5.91
CA GLY A 67 19.40 6.80 7.11
C GLY A 67 18.52 7.14 8.33
N MET A 68 17.19 7.23 8.18
CA MET A 68 16.28 7.35 9.31
C MET A 68 16.19 6.02 10.06
N SER A 69 16.12 6.04 11.41
CA SER A 69 15.88 4.81 12.14
C SER A 69 14.46 4.27 11.85
N ASP A 70 14.32 2.96 11.83
CA ASP A 70 13.03 2.27 11.68
C ASP A 70 12.03 2.69 12.76
N ARG A 71 12.50 2.85 14.00
CA ARG A 71 11.71 3.32 15.14
C ARG A 71 11.18 4.75 14.92
N THR A 72 12.02 5.63 14.38
CA THR A 72 11.61 7.01 14.08
C THR A 72 10.55 7.03 12.97
N LEU A 73 10.75 6.25 11.90
CA LEU A 73 9.76 6.16 10.83
C LEU A 73 8.45 5.56 11.33
N LEU A 74 8.51 4.51 12.17
CA LEU A 74 7.32 3.91 12.77
C LEU A 74 6.57 4.92 13.66
N SER A 75 7.27 5.65 14.53
CA SER A 75 6.67 6.68 15.38
C SER A 75 5.98 7.76 14.55
N ASN A 76 6.65 8.25 13.49
CA ASN A 76 6.06 9.22 12.57
C ASN A 76 4.84 8.64 11.83
N SER A 77 4.88 7.35 11.49
CA SER A 77 3.76 6.67 10.80
C SER A 77 2.53 6.53 11.70
N VAL A 78 2.75 6.24 12.99
CA VAL A 78 1.65 6.20 13.98
C VAL A 78 1.03 7.58 14.16
N ALA A 79 1.86 8.62 14.35
CA ALA A 79 1.39 10.00 14.46
C ALA A 79 0.65 10.44 13.18
N PHE A 80 1.22 10.13 12.00
CA PHE A 80 0.60 10.41 10.71
C PHE A 80 -0.79 9.77 10.60
N ALA A 81 -0.94 8.50 10.94
CA ALA A 81 -2.21 7.79 10.85
C ALA A 81 -3.27 8.41 11.78
N ASN A 82 -2.89 8.74 13.01
CA ASN A 82 -3.79 9.36 13.99
C ASN A 82 -4.27 10.75 13.54
N GLU A 83 -3.37 11.58 13.02
CA GLU A 83 -3.68 12.95 12.60
C GLU A 83 -4.38 13.02 11.23
N ASN A 84 -4.25 11.98 10.41
CA ASN A 84 -4.76 11.95 9.04
C ASN A 84 -5.80 10.86 8.79
N SER A 85 -6.50 10.39 9.81
CA SER A 85 -7.57 9.37 9.67
C SER A 85 -8.65 9.75 8.66
N LYS A 86 -8.86 11.05 8.42
CA LYS A 86 -9.78 11.60 7.39
C LYS A 86 -9.46 11.22 5.95
N ILE A 87 -8.26 10.67 5.67
CA ILE A 87 -7.96 10.17 4.32
C ILE A 87 -8.60 8.80 4.07
N LEU A 88 -9.05 8.10 5.12
CA LEU A 88 -9.75 6.83 4.98
C LEU A 88 -11.19 7.08 4.52
N ARG A 89 -11.63 6.28 3.55
CA ARG A 89 -13.03 6.29 3.07
C ARG A 89 -13.92 5.56 4.08
N PRO A 90 -14.97 6.20 4.59
CA PRO A 90 -15.89 5.56 5.55
C PRO A 90 -16.47 4.25 5.02
N GLU A 91 -16.84 4.19 3.73
CA GLU A 91 -17.42 3.03 3.07
C GLU A 91 -16.44 1.85 3.04
N ALA A 92 -15.14 2.14 2.79
CA ALA A 92 -14.11 1.10 2.80
C ALA A 92 -13.88 0.54 4.21
N ILE A 93 -13.84 1.41 5.21
CA ILE A 93 -13.70 0.99 6.61
C ILE A 93 -14.91 0.17 7.04
N GLN A 94 -16.13 0.59 6.64
CA GLN A 94 -17.36 -0.16 6.94
C GLN A 94 -17.33 -1.55 6.27
N ALA A 95 -16.92 -1.65 5.01
CA ALA A 95 -16.78 -2.93 4.30
C ALA A 95 -15.77 -3.87 4.98
N ILE A 96 -14.63 -3.33 5.42
CA ILE A 96 -13.61 -4.08 6.18
C ILE A 96 -14.20 -4.60 7.50
N LYS A 97 -14.83 -3.72 8.29
CA LYS A 97 -15.43 -4.10 9.58
C LYS A 97 -16.54 -5.14 9.43
N SER A 98 -17.39 -5.00 8.41
CA SER A 98 -18.43 -5.98 8.11
C SER A 98 -17.84 -7.33 7.73
N ALA A 99 -16.82 -7.36 6.87
CA ALA A 99 -16.15 -8.60 6.48
C ALA A 99 -15.48 -9.32 7.69
N LEU A 100 -14.85 -8.56 8.58
CA LEU A 100 -14.28 -9.10 9.83
C LEU A 100 -15.35 -9.65 10.76
N ALA A 101 -16.47 -8.93 10.92
CA ALA A 101 -17.61 -9.35 11.77
C ALA A 101 -18.27 -10.63 11.26
N GLU A 102 -18.29 -10.85 9.95
CA GLU A 102 -18.76 -12.08 9.31
C GLU A 102 -17.72 -13.23 9.36
N GLY A 103 -16.57 -13.01 10.00
CA GLY A 103 -15.50 -14.00 10.11
C GLY A 103 -14.73 -14.26 8.81
N TYR A 104 -14.78 -13.33 7.86
CA TYR A 104 -14.02 -13.43 6.63
C TYR A 104 -12.56 -13.03 6.85
N THR A 105 -11.67 -13.57 6.06
CA THR A 105 -10.29 -13.12 6.03
C THR A 105 -10.21 -11.80 5.28
N VAL A 106 -9.63 -10.80 5.91
CA VAL A 106 -9.39 -9.48 5.29
C VAL A 106 -7.91 -9.27 5.07
N CYS A 107 -7.53 -9.00 3.82
CA CYS A 107 -6.16 -8.71 3.41
C CYS A 107 -6.07 -7.29 2.85
N ILE A 108 -5.11 -6.49 3.31
CA ILE A 108 -4.71 -5.25 2.64
C ILE A 108 -3.48 -5.55 1.78
N ILE A 109 -3.63 -5.40 0.46
CA ILE A 109 -2.61 -5.75 -0.54
C ILE A 109 -2.19 -4.46 -1.25
N SER A 110 -1.06 -3.88 -0.84
CA SER A 110 -0.69 -2.54 -1.28
C SER A 110 0.77 -2.39 -1.71
N ALA A 111 0.97 -1.56 -2.73
CA ALA A 111 2.29 -1.07 -3.12
C ALA A 111 2.88 -0.08 -2.09
N SER A 112 2.08 0.44 -1.18
CA SER A 112 2.56 1.27 -0.08
C SER A 112 3.16 0.41 1.02
N PRO A 113 4.29 0.82 1.61
CA PRO A 113 4.95 0.12 2.70
C PRO A 113 4.09 -0.10 3.95
N SER A 114 4.18 -1.31 4.49
CA SER A 114 3.42 -1.74 5.66
C SER A 114 3.64 -0.84 6.89
N ILE A 115 4.83 -0.27 7.02
CA ILE A 115 5.21 0.55 8.18
C ILE A 115 4.29 1.77 8.40
N TRP A 116 3.72 2.34 7.32
CA TRP A 116 2.74 3.43 7.46
C TRP A 116 1.30 3.04 7.09
N VAL A 117 1.07 1.85 6.51
CA VAL A 117 -0.28 1.35 6.25
C VAL A 117 -0.89 0.76 7.52
N LYS A 118 -0.16 -0.11 8.22
CA LYS A 118 -0.62 -0.80 9.44
C LYS A 118 -1.17 0.14 10.52
N PRO A 119 -0.55 1.28 10.83
CA PRO A 119 -1.04 2.17 11.88
C PRO A 119 -2.46 2.69 11.71
N PHE A 120 -2.98 2.77 10.48
CA PHE A 120 -4.38 3.17 10.25
C PHE A 120 -5.41 2.14 10.74
N PHE A 121 -4.99 0.93 11.07
CA PHE A 121 -5.86 -0.19 11.42
C PHE A 121 -5.60 -0.73 12.84
N HIS A 122 -5.06 0.10 13.72
CA HIS A 122 -4.76 -0.31 15.10
C HIS A 122 -6.01 -0.80 15.86
N ASP A 123 -7.20 -0.27 15.51
CA ASP A 123 -8.50 -0.65 16.08
C ASP A 123 -9.19 -1.80 15.32
N CYS A 124 -8.54 -2.38 14.31
CA CYS A 124 -9.10 -3.44 13.48
C CYS A 124 -8.22 -4.71 13.53
N PRO A 125 -8.20 -5.44 14.62
CA PRO A 125 -7.42 -6.67 14.71
C PRO A 125 -7.92 -7.73 13.71
N GLY A 126 -7.03 -8.61 13.26
CA GLY A 126 -7.37 -9.68 12.33
C GLY A 126 -7.16 -9.35 10.85
N ILE A 127 -6.72 -8.14 10.51
CA ILE A 127 -6.34 -7.78 9.14
C ILE A 127 -4.95 -8.33 8.83
N GLU A 128 -4.79 -8.96 7.67
CA GLU A 128 -3.50 -9.37 7.13
C GLU A 128 -2.97 -8.31 6.15
N PHE A 129 -1.67 -8.01 6.25
CA PHE A 129 -1.02 -6.99 5.43
C PHE A 129 -0.02 -7.64 4.47
N LEU A 130 -0.34 -7.63 3.19
CA LEU A 130 0.50 -8.09 2.09
C LEU A 130 1.05 -6.87 1.33
N CYS A 131 1.72 -6.00 2.06
CA CYS A 131 2.20 -4.72 1.57
C CYS A 131 3.68 -4.78 1.16
N THR A 132 4.16 -3.77 0.43
CA THR A 132 5.60 -3.58 0.22
C THR A 132 6.29 -3.42 1.58
N GLU A 133 7.50 -3.95 1.71
CA GLU A 133 8.31 -3.81 2.93
C GLU A 133 9.56 -2.98 2.63
N LEU A 134 9.86 -2.00 3.50
CA LEU A 134 11.11 -1.25 3.43
C LEU A 134 12.24 -2.07 4.05
N GLU A 135 13.39 -2.09 3.36
CA GLU A 135 14.58 -2.75 3.87
C GLU A 135 15.22 -1.90 4.98
N THR A 136 15.59 -2.59 6.05
CA THR A 136 16.31 -2.01 7.19
C THR A 136 17.67 -2.69 7.34
N ALA A 137 18.72 -1.91 7.50
CA ALA A 137 20.06 -2.40 7.81
C ALA A 137 20.58 -1.70 9.06
N ASN A 138 21.01 -2.46 10.07
CA ASN A 138 21.48 -1.93 11.36
C ASN A 138 20.49 -0.95 12.03
N GLY A 139 19.18 -1.21 11.89
CA GLY A 139 18.12 -0.36 12.45
C GLY A 139 17.86 0.94 11.66
N LEU A 140 18.48 1.10 10.49
CA LEU A 140 18.30 2.25 9.62
C LEU A 140 17.61 1.84 8.31
N ILE A 141 16.67 2.67 7.83
CA ILE A 141 16.00 2.50 6.55
C ILE A 141 17.01 2.71 5.42
N THR A 142 17.13 1.74 4.51
CA THR A 142 18.01 1.86 3.34
C THR A 142 17.35 2.59 2.16
N GLY A 143 16.02 2.62 2.16
CA GLY A 143 15.20 3.11 1.05
C GLY A 143 14.95 2.06 -0.04
N ARG A 144 15.55 0.87 0.07
CA ARG A 144 15.23 -0.29 -0.78
C ARG A 144 14.00 -1.02 -0.26
N PHE A 145 13.44 -1.88 -1.09
CA PHE A 145 12.36 -2.78 -0.70
C PHE A 145 12.91 -4.18 -0.45
N VAL A 146 12.32 -4.88 0.50
CA VAL A 146 12.53 -6.31 0.66
C VAL A 146 11.70 -7.01 -0.43
N GLY A 147 12.40 -7.57 -1.42
CA GLY A 147 11.76 -8.15 -2.59
C GLY A 147 11.15 -7.11 -3.55
N SER A 148 10.04 -7.46 -4.17
CA SER A 148 9.39 -6.63 -5.19
C SER A 148 8.40 -5.63 -4.59
N ASN A 149 8.15 -4.53 -5.32
CA ASN A 149 7.02 -3.63 -5.04
C ASN A 149 5.70 -4.39 -5.24
N CYS A 150 4.81 -4.35 -4.26
CA CYS A 150 3.51 -5.05 -4.29
C CYS A 150 2.54 -4.36 -5.27
N TYR A 151 2.82 -4.49 -6.57
CA TYR A 151 2.12 -3.84 -7.68
C TYR A 151 1.87 -4.83 -8.81
N GLY A 152 0.71 -4.78 -9.44
CA GLY A 152 0.38 -5.65 -10.56
C GLY A 152 0.37 -7.13 -10.18
N GLN A 153 1.05 -7.97 -10.95
CA GLN A 153 1.15 -9.41 -10.71
C GLN A 153 1.69 -9.75 -9.31
N GLU A 154 2.54 -8.89 -8.74
CA GLU A 154 3.09 -9.14 -7.40
C GLU A 154 2.00 -9.17 -6.31
N LYS A 155 0.88 -8.46 -6.47
CA LYS A 155 -0.27 -8.57 -5.57
C LYS A 155 -0.85 -9.99 -5.54
N VAL A 156 -0.98 -10.60 -6.70
CA VAL A 156 -1.45 -12.00 -6.84
C VAL A 156 -0.42 -12.97 -6.26
N ASN A 157 0.87 -12.77 -6.56
CA ASN A 157 1.95 -13.62 -6.07
C ASN A 157 1.97 -13.67 -4.53
N ARG A 158 1.82 -12.52 -3.87
CA ARG A 158 1.77 -12.44 -2.40
C ARG A 158 0.53 -13.10 -1.83
N LEU A 159 -0.62 -12.92 -2.48
CA LEU A 159 -1.85 -13.59 -2.07
C LEU A 159 -1.69 -15.11 -2.17
N LEU A 160 -1.17 -15.63 -3.30
CA LEU A 160 -0.93 -17.05 -3.50
C LEU A 160 0.15 -17.61 -2.57
N SER A 161 1.19 -16.86 -2.27
CA SER A 161 2.20 -17.27 -1.27
C SER A 161 1.59 -17.43 0.12
N ARG A 162 0.58 -16.66 0.45
CA ARG A 162 -0.13 -16.72 1.74
C ARG A 162 -1.27 -17.74 1.73
N TYR A 163 -1.94 -17.90 0.57
CA TYR A 163 -3.09 -18.78 0.35
C TYR A 163 -2.88 -19.54 -0.98
N PRO A 164 -2.07 -20.63 -0.97
CA PRO A 164 -1.68 -21.32 -2.20
C PRO A 164 -2.85 -22.08 -2.85
N ASP A 165 -3.78 -22.59 -2.05
CA ASP A 165 -4.86 -23.44 -2.51
C ASP A 165 -6.04 -22.60 -3.01
N ARG A 166 -5.92 -22.10 -4.25
CA ARG A 166 -6.87 -21.14 -4.85
C ARG A 166 -8.32 -21.64 -4.87
N GLU A 167 -8.53 -22.92 -5.07
CA GLU A 167 -9.84 -23.56 -5.11
C GLU A 167 -10.55 -23.64 -3.74
N ASN A 168 -9.83 -23.44 -2.64
CA ASN A 168 -10.36 -23.55 -1.30
C ASN A 168 -10.94 -22.25 -0.74
N TYR A 169 -10.93 -21.17 -1.52
CA TYR A 169 -11.48 -19.89 -1.09
C TYR A 169 -12.17 -19.12 -2.22
N GLU A 170 -13.18 -18.33 -1.85
CA GLU A 170 -13.78 -17.29 -2.67
C GLU A 170 -13.08 -15.96 -2.42
N LEU A 171 -12.55 -15.34 -3.48
CA LEU A 171 -11.83 -14.07 -3.42
C LEU A 171 -12.71 -12.92 -3.89
N THR A 172 -12.93 -11.94 -3.02
CA THR A 172 -13.50 -10.65 -3.40
C THR A 172 -12.38 -9.60 -3.36
N ALA A 173 -12.11 -8.91 -4.46
CA ALA A 173 -11.04 -7.91 -4.54
C ALA A 173 -11.58 -6.50 -4.85
N PHE A 174 -10.98 -5.51 -4.18
CA PHE A 174 -11.26 -4.09 -4.33
C PHE A 174 -9.99 -3.37 -4.78
N GLY A 175 -10.10 -2.56 -5.84
CA GLY A 175 -8.97 -1.81 -6.39
C GLY A 175 -9.44 -0.63 -7.21
N ASP A 176 -8.54 0.29 -7.56
CA ASP A 176 -8.91 1.52 -8.27
C ASP A 176 -7.99 1.89 -9.43
N SER A 177 -6.86 1.22 -9.56
CA SER A 177 -5.77 1.62 -10.44
C SER A 177 -5.31 0.50 -11.38
N ARG A 178 -4.38 0.84 -12.29
CA ARG A 178 -3.70 -0.14 -13.14
C ARG A 178 -2.94 -1.20 -12.34
N GLY A 179 -2.48 -0.82 -11.13
CA GLY A 179 -1.73 -1.72 -10.25
C GLY A 179 -2.57 -2.85 -9.65
N ASP A 180 -3.89 -2.80 -9.81
CA ASP A 180 -4.84 -3.78 -9.26
C ASP A 180 -5.40 -4.72 -10.33
N LYS A 181 -5.07 -4.46 -11.62
CA LYS A 181 -5.66 -5.16 -12.75
C LYS A 181 -5.54 -6.68 -12.62
N GLU A 182 -4.37 -7.18 -12.27
CA GLU A 182 -4.09 -8.61 -12.17
C GLU A 182 -4.82 -9.22 -10.96
N LEU A 183 -4.85 -8.51 -9.82
CA LEU A 183 -5.59 -8.95 -8.63
C LEU A 183 -7.11 -8.99 -8.88
N LEU A 184 -7.65 -7.96 -9.54
CA LEU A 184 -9.07 -7.90 -9.90
C LEU A 184 -9.44 -8.99 -10.90
N ALA A 185 -8.57 -9.26 -11.88
CA ALA A 185 -8.78 -10.33 -12.86
C ALA A 185 -8.68 -11.73 -12.22
N PHE A 186 -7.91 -11.88 -11.14
CA PHE A 186 -7.73 -13.13 -10.41
C PHE A 186 -8.89 -13.42 -9.44
N ALA A 187 -9.68 -12.41 -9.05
CA ALA A 187 -10.75 -12.52 -8.09
C ALA A 187 -12.03 -13.15 -8.69
N ASP A 188 -12.81 -13.85 -7.84
CA ASP A 188 -14.14 -14.32 -8.20
C ASP A 188 -15.14 -13.16 -8.28
N LYS A 189 -14.97 -12.16 -7.41
CA LYS A 189 -15.73 -10.92 -7.39
C LYS A 189 -14.79 -9.72 -7.39
N ALA A 190 -14.82 -8.92 -8.45
CA ALA A 190 -13.98 -7.77 -8.63
C ALA A 190 -14.77 -6.45 -8.50
N HIS A 191 -14.26 -5.55 -7.69
CA HIS A 191 -14.86 -4.23 -7.46
C HIS A 191 -13.87 -3.12 -7.83
N PHE A 192 -13.96 -2.65 -9.07
CA PHE A 192 -13.14 -1.52 -9.53
C PHE A 192 -13.83 -0.20 -9.18
N ARG A 193 -13.13 0.65 -8.40
CA ARG A 193 -13.59 1.98 -7.96
C ARG A 193 -14.95 2.01 -7.24
N LYS A 194 -15.43 0.87 -6.71
CA LYS A 194 -16.75 0.77 -6.08
C LYS A 194 -16.83 1.52 -4.74
N LEU A 195 -15.70 1.75 -4.08
CA LEU A 195 -15.62 2.44 -2.78
C LEU A 195 -15.31 3.94 -2.93
N LYS A 196 -15.48 4.48 -4.13
CA LYS A 196 -15.41 5.92 -4.40
C LYS A 196 -16.84 6.47 -4.44
N ASP A 197 -17.04 7.57 -3.75
CA ASP A 197 -18.28 8.35 -3.77
C ASP A 197 -18.61 8.81 -5.20
#